data_046a73c4c01b5737baf052a53ffbd479
#
_entry.id   046a73c4c01b5737baf052a53ffbd479
#
_cell.length_a   1.000
_cell.length_b   1.000
_cell.length_c   1.000
_cell.angle_alpha   90.00
_cell.angle_beta   90.00
_cell.angle_gamma   90.00
#
_symmetry.space_group_name_H-M   'P 1'
#
loop_
_entity.id
_entity.type
_entity.pdbx_description
1 polymer ?
#
loop_
_entity_poly.entity_id
_entity_poly.type
_entity_poly.pdbx_seq_one_letter_code
_entity_poly.pdbx_strand_id
1 'polypeptide(L)'
;TSFPIANDLILFPSGYLGWIKAITADAGGDQLDVYAVNQNVTTAMLAGAAGQVVSFISNAQGEGSGAPGTRRYGVTARSNIVQIFKNSAKITDVQKASKVEFVYEGKEYYFYKLQHDLLMKHRGDISHAMIFGQISDENFTASTSYLTDANSNRVQTTRGLREYITTYGIDDTSAAQIFDLDYVKSLVRRFAAARCPEEYMILGGIEGAIAFTEFASALTAGVSFSPNARININGSTVDVDVDTWKGFGHTFMFKRLPLLDHKETINFTGSAGFQNEMYFLPMDKVRDEGSGADVERFRIRYLSGDGLDFRYLERMDGKLAPNPTSLDSVLQSEYQSIMGLEVCGPDHFAIVKLQ
;
A
#
# COMPACT_ATOMS: atom_id res chain seq x y z
N THR A 1 -18.97 4.24 -15.92
CA THR A 1 -19.83 4.59 -14.77
C THR A 1 -20.98 5.41 -15.29
N SER A 2 -22.16 4.82 -15.34
CA SER A 2 -23.38 5.49 -15.81
C SER A 2 -23.96 6.37 -14.70
N PHE A 3 -23.42 7.52 -14.51
CA PHE A 3 -23.96 8.60 -13.70
C PHE A 3 -23.91 9.89 -14.50
N PRO A 4 -24.92 10.69 -14.46
CA PRO A 4 -26.24 10.59 -13.79
C PRO A 4 -27.28 9.78 -14.55
N ILE A 5 -28.48 9.58 -13.97
CA ILE A 5 -29.67 9.08 -14.67
C ILE A 5 -30.81 10.10 -14.61
N ALA A 6 -31.77 9.97 -15.51
CA ALA A 6 -32.98 10.79 -15.46
C ALA A 6 -33.72 10.61 -14.13
N ASN A 7 -34.34 11.68 -13.65
CA ASN A 7 -35.00 11.81 -12.35
C ASN A 7 -34.07 11.91 -11.12
N ASP A 8 -32.76 12.04 -11.32
CA ASP A 8 -31.87 12.37 -10.21
C ASP A 8 -32.00 13.83 -9.79
N LEU A 9 -31.78 14.07 -8.48
CA LEU A 9 -31.69 15.40 -7.89
C LEU A 9 -30.21 15.75 -7.68
N ILE A 10 -29.82 16.90 -8.21
CA ILE A 10 -28.48 17.44 -8.09
C ILE A 10 -28.47 18.73 -7.28
N LEU A 11 -27.48 18.88 -6.42
CA LEU A 11 -27.22 20.11 -5.69
C LEU A 11 -26.14 20.91 -6.40
N PHE A 12 -26.47 22.15 -6.74
CA PHE A 12 -25.52 23.11 -7.27
C PHE A 12 -24.72 23.78 -6.15
N PRO A 13 -23.53 24.31 -6.42
CA PRO A 13 -22.75 25.06 -5.44
C PRO A 13 -23.46 26.29 -4.90
N SER A 14 -24.45 26.83 -5.63
CA SER A 14 -25.35 27.89 -5.19
C SER A 14 -26.32 27.47 -4.09
N GLY A 15 -26.37 26.18 -3.71
CA GLY A 15 -27.28 25.62 -2.72
C GLY A 15 -28.69 25.29 -3.26
N TYR A 16 -28.93 25.50 -4.54
CA TYR A 16 -30.22 25.15 -5.16
C TYR A 16 -30.24 23.72 -5.70
N LEU A 17 -31.41 23.09 -5.70
CA LEU A 17 -31.63 21.75 -6.22
C LEU A 17 -32.15 21.81 -7.66
N GLY A 18 -31.54 21.03 -8.53
CA GLY A 18 -31.99 20.74 -9.88
C GLY A 18 -32.48 19.29 -10.01
N TRP A 19 -33.51 19.06 -10.81
CA TRP A 19 -34.02 17.78 -11.17
C TRP A 19 -33.67 17.46 -12.63
N ILE A 20 -33.05 16.31 -12.89
CA ILE A 20 -32.63 15.89 -14.22
C ILE A 20 -33.81 15.26 -14.93
N LYS A 21 -34.33 15.94 -15.95
CA LYS A 21 -35.40 15.42 -16.78
C LYS A 21 -34.93 14.41 -17.82
N ALA A 22 -33.86 14.73 -18.49
CA ALA A 22 -33.29 13.90 -19.57
C ALA A 22 -31.79 14.00 -19.63
N ILE A 23 -31.17 13.00 -20.21
CA ILE A 23 -29.75 12.95 -20.48
C ILE A 23 -29.58 12.59 -21.94
N THR A 24 -28.84 13.43 -22.67
CA THR A 24 -28.50 13.19 -24.07
C THR A 24 -27.01 12.91 -24.15
N ALA A 25 -26.65 11.71 -24.64
CA ALA A 25 -25.26 11.37 -24.87
C ALA A 25 -24.71 12.20 -26.03
N ASP A 26 -23.58 12.86 -25.81
CA ASP A 26 -22.85 13.62 -26.81
C ASP A 26 -21.37 13.24 -26.84
N ALA A 27 -20.73 13.34 -27.99
CA ALA A 27 -19.32 13.00 -28.17
C ALA A 27 -18.37 13.83 -27.31
N GLY A 28 -18.81 15.02 -26.85
CA GLY A 28 -18.06 15.91 -25.96
C GLY A 28 -18.38 15.74 -24.47
N GLY A 29 -19.30 14.84 -24.11
CA GLY A 29 -19.79 14.61 -22.76
C GLY A 29 -21.32 14.63 -22.71
N ASP A 30 -21.92 13.94 -21.74
CA ASP A 30 -23.36 13.86 -21.60
C ASP A 30 -23.96 15.22 -21.29
N GLN A 31 -25.00 15.64 -22.02
CA GLN A 31 -25.77 16.84 -21.75
C GLN A 31 -26.92 16.51 -20.82
N LEU A 32 -27.07 17.30 -19.77
CA LEU A 32 -28.12 17.15 -18.77
C LEU A 32 -29.18 18.23 -18.97
N ASP A 33 -30.44 17.83 -19.16
CA ASP A 33 -31.59 18.72 -19.14
C ASP A 33 -32.09 18.83 -17.70
N VAL A 34 -31.79 19.95 -17.04
CA VAL A 34 -32.03 20.16 -15.60
C VAL A 34 -33.04 21.25 -15.35
N TYR A 35 -34.03 20.93 -14.54
CA TYR A 35 -35.08 21.87 -14.08
C TYR A 35 -34.91 22.20 -12.60
N ALA A 36 -35.17 23.43 -12.25
CA ALA A 36 -35.21 23.84 -10.84
C ALA A 36 -36.33 23.11 -10.09
N VAL A 37 -36.02 22.54 -8.95
CA VAL A 37 -37.05 21.87 -8.11
C VAL A 37 -37.99 22.90 -7.50
N ASN A 38 -37.47 24.06 -7.13
CA ASN A 38 -38.32 25.17 -6.63
C ASN A 38 -38.66 26.10 -7.78
N GLN A 39 -39.95 26.30 -8.01
CA GLN A 39 -40.48 27.15 -9.08
C GLN A 39 -40.05 28.63 -8.96
N ASN A 40 -39.64 29.10 -7.78
CA ASN A 40 -39.10 30.44 -7.57
C ASN A 40 -37.62 30.59 -7.95
N VAL A 41 -36.97 29.48 -8.31
CA VAL A 41 -35.56 29.45 -8.73
C VAL A 41 -35.50 29.45 -10.26
N THR A 42 -34.94 30.48 -10.83
CA THR A 42 -34.74 30.57 -12.29
C THR A 42 -33.58 29.67 -12.76
N THR A 43 -33.60 29.29 -14.03
CA THR A 43 -32.49 28.50 -14.63
C THR A 43 -31.17 29.24 -14.49
N ALA A 44 -31.13 30.54 -14.48
CA ALA A 44 -29.92 31.34 -14.24
C ALA A 44 -29.34 31.15 -12.81
N MET A 45 -30.17 30.82 -11.82
CA MET A 45 -29.72 30.52 -10.45
C MET A 45 -29.09 29.11 -10.34
N LEU A 46 -29.44 28.21 -11.25
CA LEU A 46 -28.78 26.89 -11.38
C LEU A 46 -27.50 26.97 -12.20
N ALA A 47 -27.29 28.04 -12.96
CA ALA A 47 -26.11 28.21 -13.79
C ALA A 47 -24.87 28.31 -12.91
N GLY A 48 -23.95 27.40 -13.10
CA GLY A 48 -22.63 27.42 -12.49
C GLY A 48 -21.56 27.81 -13.51
N ALA A 49 -20.39 28.23 -13.02
CA ALA A 49 -19.22 28.41 -13.89
C ALA A 49 -18.76 27.06 -14.48
N ALA A 50 -18.19 27.10 -15.67
CA ALA A 50 -17.61 25.91 -16.30
C ALA A 50 -16.58 25.24 -15.34
N GLY A 51 -16.67 23.91 -15.20
CA GLY A 51 -15.81 23.14 -14.30
C GLY A 51 -16.31 23.04 -12.85
N GLN A 52 -17.47 23.60 -12.51
CA GLN A 52 -18.05 23.41 -11.17
C GLN A 52 -18.53 21.97 -10.96
N VAL A 53 -18.27 21.46 -9.74
CA VAL A 53 -18.73 20.14 -9.31
C VAL A 53 -20.15 20.26 -8.77
N VAL A 54 -21.05 19.42 -9.24
CA VAL A 54 -22.41 19.26 -8.70
C VAL A 54 -22.49 17.95 -7.91
N SER A 55 -23.31 17.95 -6.85
CA SER A 55 -23.47 16.77 -5.99
C SER A 55 -24.80 16.07 -6.27
N PHE A 56 -24.78 14.76 -6.46
CA PHE A 56 -25.99 13.94 -6.54
C PHE A 56 -26.48 13.62 -5.14
N ILE A 57 -27.71 13.99 -4.82
CA ILE A 57 -28.23 13.87 -3.44
C ILE A 57 -29.23 12.73 -3.35
N SER A 58 -30.18 12.66 -4.29
CA SER A 58 -31.33 11.76 -4.23
C SER A 58 -31.93 11.58 -5.62
N ASN A 59 -33.09 10.92 -5.70
CA ASN A 59 -33.91 10.87 -6.89
C ASN A 59 -35.37 11.22 -6.56
N ALA A 60 -36.11 11.70 -7.53
CA ALA A 60 -37.55 11.99 -7.39
C ALA A 60 -38.26 11.43 -8.63
N GLN A 61 -39.17 10.50 -8.38
CA GLN A 61 -39.99 9.86 -9.42
C GLN A 61 -41.39 10.43 -9.45
N GLY A 62 -41.99 10.48 -10.63
CA GLY A 62 -43.40 10.87 -10.75
C GLY A 62 -44.33 9.79 -10.20
N GLU A 63 -45.50 10.20 -9.71
CA GLU A 63 -46.56 9.27 -9.31
C GLU A 63 -46.99 8.40 -10.52
N GLY A 64 -47.04 7.08 -10.31
CA GLY A 64 -47.35 6.13 -11.37
C GLY A 64 -46.24 5.87 -12.39
N SER A 65 -45.03 6.39 -12.17
CA SER A 65 -43.88 6.11 -13.02
C SER A 65 -43.43 4.66 -12.87
N GLY A 66 -42.92 4.06 -13.96
CA GLY A 66 -42.30 2.73 -13.95
C GLY A 66 -40.96 2.72 -13.17
N ALA A 67 -40.33 1.53 -13.10
CA ALA A 67 -39.02 1.39 -12.46
C ALA A 67 -37.97 2.28 -13.15
N PRO A 68 -37.12 2.99 -12.38
CA PRO A 68 -36.06 3.81 -12.95
C PRO A 68 -35.02 2.95 -13.68
N GLY A 69 -34.22 3.59 -14.52
CA GLY A 69 -33.09 2.94 -15.21
C GLY A 69 -32.14 2.28 -14.21
N THR A 70 -31.61 1.12 -14.58
CA THR A 70 -30.72 0.33 -13.71
C THR A 70 -29.35 1.01 -13.58
N ARG A 71 -28.92 1.28 -12.36
CA ARG A 71 -27.53 1.70 -12.07
C ARG A 71 -26.64 0.47 -11.93
N ARG A 72 -25.55 0.45 -12.66
CA ARG A 72 -24.54 -0.58 -12.51
C ARG A 72 -23.33 0.01 -11.80
N TYR A 73 -23.06 -0.47 -10.61
CA TYR A 73 -21.82 -0.21 -9.91
C TYR A 73 -20.83 -1.30 -10.32
N GLY A 74 -19.89 -0.95 -11.20
CA GLY A 74 -18.83 -1.87 -11.58
C GLY A 74 -17.74 -1.88 -10.52
N VAL A 75 -17.37 -3.06 -10.04
CA VAL A 75 -16.14 -3.23 -9.29
C VAL A 75 -14.98 -3.21 -10.28
N THR A 76 -14.00 -2.35 -10.07
CA THR A 76 -12.77 -2.36 -10.88
C THR A 76 -11.84 -3.42 -10.32
N ALA A 77 -11.74 -4.55 -11.02
CA ALA A 77 -10.77 -5.58 -10.69
C ALA A 77 -9.37 -5.15 -11.15
N ARG A 78 -8.38 -5.37 -10.32
CA ARG A 78 -6.95 -5.16 -10.62
C ARG A 78 -6.21 -6.45 -10.35
N SER A 79 -5.21 -6.74 -11.16
CA SER A 79 -4.42 -7.94 -11.06
C SER A 79 -2.99 -7.63 -10.63
N ASN A 80 -2.37 -8.56 -9.93
CA ASN A 80 -0.94 -8.57 -9.66
C ASN A 80 -0.39 -9.96 -10.01
N ILE A 81 0.92 -10.04 -10.20
CA ILE A 81 1.63 -11.27 -10.55
C ILE A 81 2.41 -11.74 -9.33
N VAL A 82 2.49 -13.04 -9.13
CA VAL A 82 3.40 -13.63 -8.16
C VAL A 82 4.82 -13.68 -8.72
N GLN A 83 5.79 -13.36 -7.86
CA GLN A 83 7.22 -13.40 -8.19
C GLN A 83 7.85 -14.65 -7.61
N ILE A 84 8.81 -15.23 -8.33
CA ILE A 84 9.60 -16.36 -7.88
C ILE A 84 10.89 -15.83 -7.26
N PHE A 85 11.07 -16.09 -5.97
CA PHE A 85 12.29 -15.78 -5.24
C PHE A 85 13.10 -17.04 -5.05
N LYS A 86 14.39 -17.00 -5.40
CA LYS A 86 15.32 -18.11 -5.22
C LYS A 86 16.66 -17.60 -4.72
N ASN A 87 17.13 -18.17 -3.62
CA ASN A 87 18.45 -17.89 -3.10
C ASN A 87 19.13 -19.21 -2.77
N SER A 88 20.37 -19.38 -3.17
CA SER A 88 21.13 -20.59 -2.91
C SER A 88 22.51 -20.27 -2.33
N ALA A 89 23.00 -21.14 -1.46
CA ALA A 89 24.35 -21.11 -0.96
C ALA A 89 24.98 -22.47 -1.11
N LYS A 90 26.29 -22.52 -1.47
CA LYS A 90 27.02 -23.71 -1.75
C LYS A 90 28.22 -23.79 -0.83
N ILE A 91 28.41 -24.95 -0.20
CA ILE A 91 29.55 -25.25 0.66
C ILE A 91 30.30 -26.46 0.05
N THR A 92 31.59 -26.33 -0.12
CA THR A 92 32.44 -27.43 -0.60
C THR A 92 32.90 -28.30 0.57
N ASP A 93 33.32 -29.56 0.28
CA ASP A 93 33.88 -30.48 1.26
C ASP A 93 35.10 -29.89 1.97
N VAL A 94 35.96 -29.16 1.24
CA VAL A 94 37.13 -28.49 1.80
C VAL A 94 36.76 -27.43 2.78
N GLN A 95 35.74 -26.62 2.48
CA GLN A 95 35.22 -25.60 3.39
C GLN A 95 34.56 -26.21 4.64
N LYS A 96 33.92 -27.37 4.49
CA LYS A 96 33.35 -28.12 5.60
C LYS A 96 34.40 -28.75 6.49
N ALA A 97 35.52 -29.24 5.87
CA ALA A 97 36.64 -29.81 6.58
C ALA A 97 37.53 -28.74 7.23
N SER A 98 37.65 -27.56 6.65
CA SER A 98 38.34 -26.40 7.21
C SER A 98 37.49 -25.79 8.28
N LYS A 99 37.48 -26.33 9.50
CA LYS A 99 36.74 -25.83 10.63
C LYS A 99 37.15 -24.38 10.93
N VAL A 100 36.35 -23.42 10.52
CA VAL A 100 36.35 -22.12 11.16
C VAL A 100 35.38 -22.28 12.31
N GLU A 101 35.91 -22.44 13.51
CA GLU A 101 35.10 -22.56 14.73
C GLU A 101 34.36 -21.25 14.96
N PHE A 102 33.07 -21.30 14.72
CA PHE A 102 32.15 -20.25 15.10
C PHE A 102 31.23 -20.78 16.21
N VAL A 103 31.46 -20.30 17.42
CA VAL A 103 30.64 -20.65 18.58
C VAL A 103 29.52 -19.63 18.74
N TYR A 104 28.28 -20.05 18.48
CA TYR A 104 27.10 -19.30 18.84
C TYR A 104 26.33 -20.09 19.92
N GLU A 105 26.08 -19.47 21.06
CA GLU A 105 25.41 -20.07 22.22
C GLU A 105 26.03 -21.43 22.67
N GLY A 106 27.35 -21.56 22.59
CA GLY A 106 28.04 -22.76 23.04
C GLY A 106 27.94 -23.99 22.12
N LYS A 107 27.42 -23.84 20.92
CA LYS A 107 27.33 -24.90 19.90
C LYS A 107 28.04 -24.49 18.61
N GLU A 108 28.72 -25.46 17.99
CA GLU A 108 29.40 -25.26 16.69
C GLU A 108 28.38 -25.27 15.55
N TYR A 109 28.17 -24.11 14.88
CA TYR A 109 27.13 -23.95 13.86
C TYR A 109 27.59 -23.41 12.52
N TYR A 110 28.73 -23.79 12.00
CA TYR A 110 29.21 -23.23 10.74
C TYR A 110 28.22 -23.36 9.57
N PHE A 111 27.60 -24.51 9.38
CA PHE A 111 26.59 -24.73 8.35
C PHE A 111 25.27 -23.97 8.67
N TYR A 112 24.84 -24.03 9.92
CA TYR A 112 23.61 -23.35 10.34
C TYR A 112 23.69 -21.84 10.21
N LYS A 113 24.87 -21.23 10.40
CA LYS A 113 25.06 -19.79 10.20
C LYS A 113 24.84 -19.40 8.75
N LEU A 114 25.48 -20.10 7.80
CA LEU A 114 25.33 -19.81 6.35
C LEU A 114 23.87 -19.98 5.91
N GLN A 115 23.20 -21.00 6.39
CA GLN A 115 21.79 -21.26 6.13
C GLN A 115 20.90 -20.17 6.74
N HIS A 116 21.20 -19.75 7.97
CA HIS A 116 20.51 -18.64 8.62
C HIS A 116 20.69 -17.32 7.85
N ASP A 117 21.92 -16.98 7.49
CA ASP A 117 22.25 -15.78 6.74
C ASP A 117 21.57 -15.79 5.35
N LEU A 118 21.54 -16.94 4.68
CA LEU A 118 20.82 -17.14 3.43
C LEU A 118 19.31 -16.93 3.60
N LEU A 119 18.73 -17.46 4.69
CA LEU A 119 17.33 -17.26 5.03
C LEU A 119 17.01 -15.80 5.28
N MET A 120 17.86 -15.11 6.05
CA MET A 120 17.69 -13.68 6.33
C MET A 120 17.76 -12.86 5.04
N LYS A 121 18.70 -13.17 4.15
CA LYS A 121 18.79 -12.57 2.81
C LYS A 121 17.51 -12.83 2.00
N HIS A 122 17.04 -14.08 1.97
CA HIS A 122 15.84 -14.45 1.22
C HIS A 122 14.60 -13.68 1.72
N ARG A 123 14.43 -13.56 3.03
CA ARG A 123 13.36 -12.75 3.63
C ARG A 123 13.52 -11.26 3.32
N GLY A 124 14.75 -10.75 3.31
CA GLY A 124 15.06 -9.38 2.92
C GLY A 124 14.65 -9.11 1.47
N ASP A 125 15.04 -9.98 0.53
CA ASP A 125 14.69 -9.86 -0.89
C ASP A 125 13.17 -9.83 -1.10
N ILE A 126 12.43 -10.69 -0.38
CA ILE A 126 10.95 -10.69 -0.40
C ILE A 126 10.40 -9.36 0.12
N SER A 127 10.89 -8.90 1.29
CA SER A 127 10.41 -7.65 1.89
C SER A 127 10.66 -6.44 1.01
N HIS A 128 11.83 -6.36 0.36
CA HIS A 128 12.13 -5.32 -0.62
C HIS A 128 11.17 -5.35 -1.82
N ALA A 129 10.92 -6.53 -2.37
CA ALA A 129 10.00 -6.68 -3.50
C ALA A 129 8.54 -6.34 -3.12
N MET A 130 8.09 -6.69 -1.90
CA MET A 130 6.73 -6.35 -1.45
C MET A 130 6.53 -4.84 -1.25
N ILE A 131 7.59 -4.09 -0.98
CA ILE A 131 7.51 -2.63 -0.81
C ILE A 131 7.82 -1.90 -2.12
N PHE A 132 8.95 -2.21 -2.77
CA PHE A 132 9.48 -1.47 -3.91
C PHE A 132 9.28 -2.16 -5.27
N GLY A 133 8.72 -3.36 -5.30
CA GLY A 133 8.52 -4.11 -6.53
C GLY A 133 7.72 -3.34 -7.57
N GLN A 134 8.04 -3.57 -8.85
CA GLN A 134 7.28 -3.06 -9.99
C GLN A 134 6.80 -4.24 -10.83
N ILE A 135 5.56 -4.15 -11.31
CA ILE A 135 4.97 -5.22 -12.11
C ILE A 135 5.61 -5.25 -13.50
N SER A 136 6.06 -6.43 -13.93
CA SER A 136 6.69 -6.59 -15.23
C SER A 136 5.68 -6.65 -16.41
N ASP A 137 4.43 -7.03 -16.13
CA ASP A 137 3.38 -7.14 -17.16
C ASP A 137 2.00 -6.93 -16.53
N GLU A 138 1.45 -5.73 -16.71
CA GLU A 138 0.18 -5.34 -16.12
C GLU A 138 -1.04 -6.05 -16.74
N ASN A 139 -0.96 -6.40 -18.03
CA ASN A 139 -2.12 -6.86 -18.78
C ASN A 139 -2.14 -8.36 -19.05
N PHE A 140 -1.13 -9.11 -18.64
CA PHE A 140 -0.96 -10.55 -18.97
C PHE A 140 -1.06 -10.84 -20.47
N THR A 141 -1.01 -9.81 -21.30
CA THR A 141 -1.05 -9.95 -22.73
C THR A 141 0.27 -10.55 -23.20
N ALA A 142 0.21 -11.34 -24.24
CA ALA A 142 1.39 -11.85 -24.95
C ALA A 142 2.13 -10.67 -25.62
N SER A 143 2.60 -9.72 -24.83
CA SER A 143 3.51 -8.68 -25.27
C SER A 143 4.79 -9.35 -25.72
N THR A 144 5.28 -8.97 -26.88
CA THR A 144 6.57 -9.44 -27.41
C THR A 144 7.77 -8.91 -26.61
N SER A 145 7.53 -8.06 -25.59
CA SER A 145 8.54 -7.41 -24.77
C SER A 145 8.41 -7.75 -23.29
N TYR A 146 8.53 -9.03 -22.94
CA TYR A 146 8.63 -9.47 -21.55
C TYR A 146 10.10 -9.69 -21.15
N LEU A 147 10.38 -9.54 -19.86
CA LEU A 147 11.70 -9.83 -19.31
C LEU A 147 11.99 -11.34 -19.41
N THR A 148 13.19 -11.69 -19.85
CA THR A 148 13.66 -13.08 -19.93
C THR A 148 14.99 -13.23 -19.19
N ASP A 149 15.21 -14.40 -18.58
CA ASP A 149 16.48 -14.79 -18.03
C ASP A 149 17.46 -15.24 -19.13
N ALA A 150 18.68 -15.61 -18.75
CA ALA A 150 19.71 -16.08 -19.67
C ALA A 150 19.31 -17.37 -20.43
N ASN A 151 18.32 -18.11 -19.96
CA ASN A 151 17.80 -19.33 -20.56
C ASN A 151 16.50 -19.08 -21.35
N SER A 152 16.15 -17.82 -21.61
CA SER A 152 14.91 -17.40 -22.29
C SER A 152 13.63 -17.74 -21.54
N ASN A 153 13.70 -18.01 -20.21
CA ASN A 153 12.49 -18.15 -19.40
C ASN A 153 11.94 -16.79 -19.05
N ARG A 154 10.61 -16.66 -19.06
CA ARG A 154 9.93 -15.43 -18.70
C ARG A 154 10.14 -15.09 -17.24
N VAL A 155 10.62 -13.87 -16.97
CA VAL A 155 10.76 -13.31 -15.62
C VAL A 155 9.53 -12.48 -15.29
N GLN A 156 8.94 -12.76 -14.14
CA GLN A 156 7.77 -12.06 -13.63
C GLN A 156 8.12 -11.40 -12.29
N THR A 157 7.80 -10.12 -12.17
CA THR A 157 8.00 -9.33 -10.94
C THR A 157 6.66 -8.86 -10.40
N THR A 158 6.50 -8.92 -9.08
CA THR A 158 5.27 -8.50 -8.40
C THR A 158 5.23 -6.99 -8.22
N ARG A 159 4.03 -6.42 -8.24
CA ARG A 159 3.78 -5.03 -7.86
C ARG A 159 3.92 -4.91 -6.34
N GLY A 160 4.76 -3.99 -5.89
CA GLY A 160 4.94 -3.66 -4.49
C GLY A 160 4.00 -2.57 -4.00
N LEU A 161 4.00 -2.34 -2.70
CA LEU A 161 3.13 -1.37 -2.05
C LEU A 161 3.29 0.05 -2.60
N ARG A 162 4.55 0.48 -2.82
CA ARG A 162 4.87 1.80 -3.35
C ARG A 162 4.22 2.03 -4.72
N GLU A 163 4.36 1.08 -5.65
CA GLU A 163 3.77 1.18 -6.99
C GLU A 163 2.24 1.18 -6.94
N TYR A 164 1.61 0.42 -6.03
CA TYR A 164 0.17 0.48 -5.83
C TYR A 164 -0.30 1.86 -5.42
N ILE A 165 0.40 2.49 -4.46
CA ILE A 165 0.01 3.80 -3.95
C ILE A 165 0.28 4.89 -4.98
N THR A 166 1.46 4.91 -5.61
CA THR A 166 1.80 5.94 -6.61
C THR A 166 0.93 5.87 -7.87
N THR A 167 0.43 4.67 -8.21
CA THR A 167 -0.42 4.51 -9.41
C THR A 167 -1.90 4.76 -9.11
N TYR A 168 -2.38 4.39 -7.93
CA TYR A 168 -3.81 4.33 -7.64
C TYR A 168 -4.24 5.01 -6.35
N GLY A 169 -3.32 5.30 -5.45
CA GLY A 169 -3.55 5.93 -4.16
C GLY A 169 -3.32 7.43 -4.18
N ILE A 170 -3.16 7.99 -2.99
CA ILE A 170 -2.81 9.40 -2.79
C ILE A 170 -1.30 9.52 -2.83
N ASP A 171 -0.76 10.08 -3.91
CA ASP A 171 0.68 10.26 -4.14
C ASP A 171 1.13 11.70 -3.94
N ASP A 172 1.89 11.94 -2.88
CA ASP A 172 2.54 13.22 -2.56
C ASP A 172 4.07 13.10 -2.63
N THR A 173 4.59 12.30 -3.58
CA THR A 173 6.04 12.14 -3.77
C THR A 173 6.64 13.12 -4.77
N SER A 174 5.80 13.80 -5.56
CA SER A 174 6.24 14.74 -6.61
C SER A 174 6.95 15.98 -6.06
N ALA A 175 6.60 16.42 -4.86
CA ALA A 175 7.24 17.52 -4.14
C ALA A 175 7.41 17.13 -2.68
N ALA A 176 8.58 17.45 -2.12
CA ALA A 176 8.83 17.21 -0.70
C ALA A 176 7.91 18.07 0.17
N GLN A 177 7.28 17.46 1.17
CA GLN A 177 6.30 18.07 2.05
C GLN A 177 6.89 18.30 3.44
N ILE A 178 6.48 19.39 4.07
CA ILE A 178 6.71 19.57 5.51
C ILE A 178 5.55 18.89 6.23
N PHE A 179 5.84 17.96 7.12
CA PHE A 179 4.82 17.25 7.89
C PHE A 179 4.35 18.11 9.06
N ASP A 180 3.49 19.07 8.75
CA ASP A 180 2.90 20.00 9.72
C ASP A 180 1.38 19.81 9.85
N LEU A 181 0.75 20.61 10.75
CA LEU A 181 -0.67 20.53 11.01
C LEU A 181 -1.53 20.86 9.77
N ASP A 182 -1.08 21.79 8.94
CA ASP A 182 -1.84 22.20 7.76
C ASP A 182 -1.77 21.16 6.66
N TYR A 183 -0.63 20.50 6.51
CA TYR A 183 -0.50 19.32 5.65
C TYR A 183 -1.41 18.18 6.12
N VAL A 184 -1.39 17.83 7.41
CA VAL A 184 -2.26 16.77 7.97
C VAL A 184 -3.73 17.10 7.77
N LYS A 185 -4.16 18.35 7.97
CA LYS A 185 -5.54 18.78 7.65
C LYS A 185 -5.90 18.57 6.18
N SER A 186 -4.98 18.87 5.26
CA SER A 186 -5.20 18.66 3.83
C SER A 186 -5.33 17.18 3.48
N LEU A 187 -4.48 16.34 4.08
CA LEU A 187 -4.50 14.88 3.92
C LEU A 187 -5.80 14.26 4.46
N VAL A 188 -6.22 14.67 5.66
CA VAL A 188 -7.50 14.22 6.26
C VAL A 188 -8.71 14.63 5.40
N ARG A 189 -8.71 15.82 4.78
CA ARG A 189 -9.78 16.21 3.84
C ARG A 189 -9.83 15.30 2.63
N ARG A 190 -8.66 14.87 2.10
CA ARG A 190 -8.61 13.92 0.98
C ARG A 190 -9.07 12.53 1.40
N PHE A 191 -8.70 12.07 2.59
CA PHE A 191 -9.20 10.81 3.15
C PHE A 191 -10.72 10.84 3.33
N ALA A 192 -11.28 11.93 3.87
CA ALA A 192 -12.70 12.08 4.01
C ALA A 192 -13.43 12.09 2.64
N ALA A 193 -12.88 12.77 1.63
CA ALA A 193 -13.42 12.77 0.28
C ALA A 193 -13.41 11.37 -0.38
N ALA A 194 -12.37 10.57 -0.12
CA ALA A 194 -12.25 9.19 -0.60
C ALA A 194 -13.03 8.19 0.28
N ARG A 195 -13.70 8.63 1.35
CA ARG A 195 -14.42 7.78 2.33
C ARG A 195 -13.50 6.73 2.96
N CYS A 196 -12.30 7.15 3.28
CA CYS A 196 -11.31 6.29 3.91
C CYS A 196 -11.66 5.96 5.36
N PRO A 197 -11.10 4.87 5.92
CA PRO A 197 -11.27 4.51 7.33
C PRO A 197 -10.64 5.55 8.26
N GLU A 198 -10.97 5.45 9.55
CA GLU A 198 -10.49 6.40 10.57
C GLU A 198 -9.13 6.02 11.15
N GLU A 199 -8.71 4.77 11.03
CA GLU A 199 -7.47 4.25 11.63
C GLU A 199 -6.40 3.98 10.56
N TYR A 200 -5.22 4.58 10.77
CA TYR A 200 -4.08 4.47 9.89
C TYR A 200 -2.82 4.06 10.64
N MET A 201 -2.07 3.13 10.06
CA MET A 201 -0.68 2.88 10.42
C MET A 201 0.22 3.66 9.47
N ILE A 202 1.13 4.46 10.03
CA ILE A 202 2.16 5.16 9.27
C ILE A 202 3.44 4.34 9.34
N LEU A 203 3.95 3.90 8.20
CA LEU A 203 5.28 3.29 8.09
C LEU A 203 6.26 4.32 7.56
N GLY A 204 7.35 4.55 8.25
CA GLY A 204 8.40 5.47 7.83
C GLY A 204 9.77 5.03 8.30
N GLY A 205 10.82 5.61 7.70
CA GLY A 205 12.20 5.48 8.17
C GLY A 205 12.47 6.36 9.39
N ILE A 206 13.75 6.58 9.70
CA ILE A 206 14.17 7.43 10.81
C ILE A 206 13.73 8.88 10.60
N GLU A 207 13.80 9.40 9.37
CA GLU A 207 13.35 10.75 9.03
C GLU A 207 11.84 10.92 9.25
N GLY A 208 11.06 9.87 8.91
CA GLY A 208 9.63 9.82 9.22
C GLY A 208 9.35 9.86 10.73
N ALA A 209 10.14 9.15 11.53
CA ALA A 209 10.02 9.16 12.98
C ALA A 209 10.33 10.55 13.56
N ILE A 210 11.37 11.22 13.07
CA ILE A 210 11.74 12.57 13.48
C ILE A 210 10.60 13.54 13.14
N ALA A 211 10.11 13.52 11.88
CA ALA A 211 9.04 14.41 11.44
C ALA A 211 7.73 14.18 12.22
N PHE A 212 7.38 12.94 12.52
CA PHE A 212 6.20 12.62 13.33
C PHE A 212 6.34 13.10 14.78
N THR A 213 7.52 12.95 15.37
CA THR A 213 7.82 13.43 16.73
C THR A 213 7.81 14.98 16.80
N GLU A 214 8.39 15.65 15.80
CA GLU A 214 8.36 17.12 15.70
C GLU A 214 6.93 17.65 15.53
N PHE A 215 6.13 17.00 14.68
CA PHE A 215 4.71 17.30 14.53
C PHE A 215 3.96 17.17 15.87
N ALA A 216 4.14 16.06 16.59
CA ALA A 216 3.50 15.83 17.88
C ALA A 216 3.94 16.87 18.92
N SER A 217 5.22 17.24 18.94
CA SER A 217 5.75 18.24 19.84
C SER A 217 5.28 19.67 19.51
N ALA A 218 5.16 20.02 18.24
CA ALA A 218 4.63 21.32 17.81
C ALA A 218 3.16 21.53 18.23
N LEU A 219 2.35 20.47 18.21
CA LEU A 219 0.95 20.52 18.65
C LEU A 219 0.83 20.76 20.17
N THR A 220 1.80 20.30 20.95
CA THR A 220 1.81 20.45 22.40
C THR A 220 2.43 21.76 22.87
N ALA A 221 3.20 22.46 22.05
CA ALA A 221 3.87 23.72 22.37
C ALA A 221 2.89 24.89 22.69
N GLY A 222 1.63 24.80 22.28
CA GLY A 222 0.56 25.78 22.57
C GLY A 222 -0.29 25.49 23.81
N VAL A 223 -0.14 24.32 24.41
CA VAL A 223 -0.86 23.90 25.61
C VAL A 223 0.17 23.58 26.67
N SER A 224 0.00 24.06 27.91
CA SER A 224 0.93 23.82 29.03
C SER A 224 1.07 22.35 29.45
N PHE A 225 1.02 21.44 28.50
CA PHE A 225 1.44 20.05 28.65
C PHE A 225 2.84 19.93 28.07
N SER A 226 3.78 19.55 28.91
CA SER A 226 5.14 19.23 28.49
C SER A 226 5.09 18.21 27.32
N PRO A 227 5.73 18.47 26.16
CA PRO A 227 5.72 17.55 25.02
C PRO A 227 6.34 16.18 25.35
N ASN A 228 7.15 16.12 26.36
CA ASN A 228 7.47 14.91 27.10
C ASN A 228 6.51 14.85 28.27
N ALA A 229 5.49 14.04 28.22
CA ALA A 229 4.79 13.62 29.42
C ALA A 229 5.82 12.86 30.28
N ARG A 230 6.73 13.60 30.93
CA ARG A 230 7.62 13.08 31.94
C ARG A 230 6.74 12.70 33.11
N ILE A 231 6.28 11.49 33.12
CA ILE A 231 5.62 10.89 34.27
C ILE A 231 6.76 10.62 35.26
N ASN A 232 6.86 11.48 36.25
CA ASN A 232 7.78 11.26 37.33
C ASN A 232 7.17 10.20 38.27
N ILE A 233 7.57 8.96 38.07
CA ILE A 233 7.23 7.87 38.97
C ILE A 233 8.46 7.61 39.85
N ASN A 234 8.37 7.99 41.11
CA ASN A 234 9.43 7.75 42.15
C ASN A 234 10.82 8.28 41.79
N GLY A 235 10.90 9.49 41.20
CA GLY A 235 12.18 10.12 40.90
C GLY A 235 12.86 9.66 39.60
N SER A 236 12.26 8.77 38.86
CA SER A 236 12.71 8.38 37.52
C SER A 236 11.86 9.06 36.44
N THR A 237 12.51 9.76 35.52
CA THR A 237 11.89 10.34 34.33
C THR A 237 11.70 9.25 33.29
N VAL A 238 10.46 8.97 32.91
CA VAL A 238 10.15 8.10 31.79
C VAL A 238 9.83 9.00 30.59
N ASP A 239 10.64 8.94 29.57
CA ASP A 239 10.34 9.56 28.28
C ASP A 239 9.26 8.72 27.59
N VAL A 240 8.08 9.30 27.40
CA VAL A 240 6.99 8.66 26.64
C VAL A 240 7.20 9.00 25.17
N ASP A 241 7.58 8.01 24.39
CA ASP A 241 7.62 8.11 22.94
C ASP A 241 6.18 8.15 22.41
N VAL A 242 5.85 9.12 21.55
CA VAL A 242 4.48 9.28 21.02
C VAL A 242 4.35 8.49 19.75
N ASP A 243 3.93 7.24 19.88
CA ASP A 243 3.67 6.38 18.72
C ASP A 243 2.28 6.58 18.08
N THR A 244 1.38 7.30 18.75
CA THR A 244 -0.01 7.44 18.32
C THR A 244 -0.50 8.86 18.48
N TRP A 245 -1.08 9.40 17.42
CA TRP A 245 -1.77 10.69 17.44
C TRP A 245 -3.24 10.52 17.03
N LYS A 246 -4.15 11.19 17.76
CA LYS A 246 -5.59 11.23 17.46
C LYS A 246 -6.02 12.65 17.21
N GLY A 247 -6.64 12.90 16.06
CA GLY A 247 -7.15 14.21 15.71
C GLY A 247 -8.03 14.18 14.47
N PHE A 248 -8.95 15.12 14.37
CA PHE A 248 -9.88 15.28 13.23
C PHE A 248 -10.70 14.02 12.90
N GLY A 249 -11.00 13.17 13.89
CA GLY A 249 -11.72 11.92 13.71
C GLY A 249 -10.85 10.76 13.23
N HIS A 250 -9.54 10.95 13.03
CA HIS A 250 -8.61 9.92 12.64
C HIS A 250 -7.62 9.56 13.73
N THR A 251 -7.15 8.32 13.71
CA THR A 251 -6.08 7.81 14.56
C THR A 251 -4.91 7.41 13.68
N PHE A 252 -3.75 8.00 13.94
CA PHE A 252 -2.49 7.70 13.24
C PHE A 252 -1.53 7.03 14.20
N MET A 253 -1.09 5.82 13.87
CA MET A 253 -0.11 5.05 14.62
C MET A 253 1.18 4.98 13.82
N PHE A 254 2.27 5.57 14.33
CA PHE A 254 3.55 5.52 13.66
C PHE A 254 4.30 4.23 14.02
N LYS A 255 4.86 3.58 13.01
CA LYS A 255 5.74 2.43 13.18
C LYS A 255 6.97 2.59 12.29
N ARG A 256 8.15 2.58 12.91
CA ARG A 256 9.40 2.62 12.16
C ARG A 256 9.59 1.34 11.34
N LEU A 257 9.93 1.53 10.07
CA LEU A 257 10.27 0.46 9.14
C LEU A 257 11.78 0.53 8.83
N PRO A 258 12.63 -0.29 9.49
CA PRO A 258 14.09 -0.24 9.31
C PRO A 258 14.55 -0.49 7.87
N LEU A 259 13.70 -1.12 7.05
CA LEU A 259 13.98 -1.36 5.64
C LEU A 259 14.22 -0.08 4.85
N LEU A 260 13.52 1.02 5.21
CA LEU A 260 13.69 2.33 4.57
C LEU A 260 15.02 3.00 4.94
N ASP A 261 15.59 2.62 6.09
CA ASP A 261 16.87 3.15 6.58
C ASP A 261 18.06 2.31 6.09
N HIS A 262 17.81 1.19 5.41
CA HIS A 262 18.88 0.27 5.03
C HIS A 262 19.79 0.88 3.97
N LYS A 263 21.12 0.66 4.12
CA LYS A 263 22.14 1.26 3.26
C LYS A 263 21.95 0.95 1.76
N GLU A 264 21.37 -0.19 1.44
CA GLU A 264 21.06 -0.58 0.05
C GLU A 264 19.94 0.25 -0.57
N THR A 265 19.02 0.78 0.25
CA THR A 265 17.95 1.67 -0.19
C THR A 265 18.32 3.15 -0.14
N ILE A 266 19.36 3.51 0.64
CA ILE A 266 19.84 4.89 0.83
C ILE A 266 20.83 5.34 -0.28
N ASN A 267 21.45 4.42 -0.99
CA ASN A 267 22.53 4.71 -1.98
C ASN A 267 22.09 5.53 -3.21
N PHE A 268 20.87 6.05 -3.24
CA PHE A 268 20.48 7.03 -4.23
C PHE A 268 21.03 8.40 -3.82
N THR A 269 21.97 8.92 -4.60
CA THR A 269 22.55 10.24 -4.39
C THR A 269 21.51 11.34 -4.55
N GLY A 270 21.36 12.19 -3.54
CA GLY A 270 20.44 13.34 -3.51
C GLY A 270 19.14 13.07 -2.74
N SER A 271 18.19 13.97 -2.86
CA SER A 271 16.87 13.93 -2.22
C SER A 271 15.96 12.79 -2.73
N ALA A 272 16.51 11.81 -3.44
CA ALA A 272 15.79 10.69 -4.04
C ALA A 272 15.70 9.46 -3.12
N GLY A 273 16.27 9.52 -1.91
CA GLY A 273 16.25 8.40 -0.97
C GLY A 273 14.83 8.11 -0.45
N PHE A 274 14.49 6.82 -0.34
CA PHE A 274 13.22 6.36 0.23
C PHE A 274 13.12 6.55 1.74
N GLN A 275 14.21 6.92 2.40
CA GLN A 275 14.25 7.22 3.84
C GLN A 275 13.31 8.35 4.27
N ASN A 276 13.00 9.26 3.34
CA ASN A 276 12.12 10.40 3.55
C ASN A 276 10.66 10.09 3.16
N GLU A 277 10.35 8.84 2.82
CA GLU A 277 8.98 8.46 2.47
C GLU A 277 8.23 7.94 3.70
N MET A 278 6.98 8.37 3.84
CA MET A 278 6.02 7.85 4.81
C MET A 278 4.84 7.24 4.08
N TYR A 279 4.46 6.03 4.48
CA TYR A 279 3.36 5.26 3.92
C TYR A 279 2.20 5.22 4.90
N PHE A 280 1.03 5.67 4.49
CA PHE A 280 -0.19 5.65 5.29
C PHE A 280 -1.03 4.45 4.87
N LEU A 281 -1.19 3.50 5.77
CA LEU A 281 -1.86 2.23 5.54
C LEU A 281 -3.15 2.19 6.36
N PRO A 282 -4.32 2.03 5.72
CA PRO A 282 -5.58 1.88 6.44
C PRO A 282 -5.61 0.54 7.19
N MET A 283 -6.07 0.56 8.45
CA MET A 283 -6.07 -0.61 9.35
C MET A 283 -7.40 -1.34 9.42
N ASP A 284 -8.39 -0.92 8.62
CA ASP A 284 -9.67 -1.60 8.55
C ASP A 284 -9.60 -2.89 7.73
N LYS A 285 -10.65 -3.69 7.84
CA LYS A 285 -10.82 -4.92 7.09
C LYS A 285 -11.83 -4.74 5.97
N VAL A 286 -11.62 -5.44 4.90
CA VAL A 286 -12.53 -5.47 3.74
C VAL A 286 -13.13 -6.87 3.64
N ARG A 287 -14.40 -6.94 3.35
CA ARG A 287 -15.06 -8.22 3.09
C ARG A 287 -14.60 -8.78 1.75
N ASP A 288 -13.99 -9.94 1.77
CA ASP A 288 -13.60 -10.67 0.56
C ASP A 288 -14.85 -11.35 -0.03
N GLU A 289 -15.23 -10.96 -1.23
CA GLU A 289 -16.42 -11.51 -1.90
C GLU A 289 -16.28 -13.01 -2.21
N GLY A 290 -15.06 -13.51 -2.40
CA GLY A 290 -14.79 -14.91 -2.71
C GLY A 290 -14.94 -15.85 -1.52
N SER A 291 -14.44 -15.44 -0.35
CA SER A 291 -14.48 -16.24 0.88
C SER A 291 -15.58 -15.82 1.85
N GLY A 292 -16.17 -14.62 1.66
CA GLY A 292 -17.12 -14.02 2.59
C GLY A 292 -16.52 -13.61 3.94
N ALA A 293 -15.20 -13.73 4.10
CA ALA A 293 -14.48 -13.39 5.32
C ALA A 293 -13.98 -11.94 5.28
N ASP A 294 -13.82 -11.32 6.46
CA ASP A 294 -13.17 -10.03 6.60
C ASP A 294 -11.66 -10.22 6.55
N VAL A 295 -11.02 -9.56 5.58
CA VAL A 295 -9.58 -9.68 5.32
C VAL A 295 -8.89 -8.33 5.43
N GLU A 296 -7.61 -8.35 5.77
CA GLU A 296 -6.76 -7.17 5.78
C GLU A 296 -6.67 -6.57 4.36
N ARG A 297 -6.62 -5.23 4.27
CA ARG A 297 -6.54 -4.53 2.98
C ARG A 297 -5.27 -4.83 2.19
N PHE A 298 -4.19 -5.20 2.86
CA PHE A 298 -2.96 -5.65 2.20
C PHE A 298 -2.52 -6.97 2.80
N ARG A 299 -2.20 -7.92 1.93
CA ARG A 299 -1.79 -9.27 2.34
C ARG A 299 -0.85 -9.89 1.31
N ILE A 300 -0.01 -10.78 1.76
CA ILE A 300 0.86 -11.56 0.89
C ILE A 300 0.10 -12.81 0.44
N ARG A 301 -0.02 -13.00 -0.86
CA ARG A 301 -0.51 -14.23 -1.47
C ARG A 301 0.67 -15.08 -1.92
N TYR A 302 0.58 -16.36 -1.70
CA TYR A 302 1.58 -17.34 -2.13
C TYR A 302 0.92 -18.47 -2.92
N LEU A 303 1.72 -19.07 -3.81
CA LEU A 303 1.28 -20.21 -4.58
C LEU A 303 1.28 -21.46 -3.69
N SER A 304 0.18 -22.22 -3.70
CA SER A 304 0.09 -23.54 -3.10
C SER A 304 -0.70 -24.46 -4.02
N GLY A 305 -0.33 -25.73 -4.11
CA GLY A 305 -1.02 -26.73 -4.91
C GLY A 305 -0.30 -28.07 -4.88
N ASP A 306 -1.02 -29.15 -5.14
CA ASP A 306 -0.49 -30.53 -5.22
C ASP A 306 0.34 -30.96 -4.02
N GLY A 307 0.01 -30.47 -2.81
CA GLY A 307 0.75 -30.79 -1.58
C GLY A 307 2.03 -29.99 -1.39
N LEU A 308 2.35 -29.05 -2.30
CA LEU A 308 3.47 -28.14 -2.19
C LEU A 308 3.00 -26.77 -1.67
N ASP A 309 3.73 -26.24 -0.70
CA ASP A 309 3.55 -24.88 -0.18
C ASP A 309 4.78 -24.05 -0.56
N PHE A 310 4.62 -23.15 -1.55
CA PHE A 310 5.68 -22.25 -2.00
C PHE A 310 5.78 -20.97 -1.17
N ARG A 311 5.22 -20.93 0.05
CA ARG A 311 5.50 -19.85 0.98
C ARG A 311 6.97 -19.83 1.35
N TYR A 312 7.51 -21.03 1.57
CA TYR A 312 8.87 -21.23 1.97
C TYR A 312 9.26 -22.69 1.72
N LEU A 313 9.93 -22.94 0.62
CA LEU A 313 10.44 -24.27 0.28
C LEU A 313 11.96 -24.28 0.45
N GLU A 314 12.45 -25.14 1.34
CA GLU A 314 13.86 -25.41 1.51
C GLU A 314 14.24 -26.70 0.79
N ARG A 315 15.31 -26.65 0.04
CA ARG A 315 15.87 -27.80 -0.68
C ARG A 315 17.37 -27.91 -0.39
N MET A 316 17.83 -29.12 -0.14
CA MET A 316 19.24 -29.44 0.04
C MET A 316 19.66 -30.44 -1.01
N ASP A 317 20.63 -30.10 -1.82
CA ASP A 317 21.18 -30.93 -2.88
C ASP A 317 22.69 -31.15 -2.68
N GLY A 318 23.22 -32.22 -3.28
CA GLY A 318 24.64 -32.54 -3.27
C GLY A 318 24.98 -33.85 -2.55
N LYS A 319 26.23 -34.27 -2.62
CA LYS A 319 26.74 -35.52 -1.99
C LYS A 319 26.58 -35.51 -0.47
N LEU A 320 26.68 -34.34 0.14
CA LEU A 320 26.62 -34.15 1.59
C LEU A 320 25.21 -33.88 2.10
N ALA A 321 24.19 -33.83 1.23
CA ALA A 321 22.80 -33.70 1.62
C ALA A 321 22.34 -34.98 2.34
N PRO A 322 21.30 -34.88 3.19
CA PRO A 322 20.67 -36.03 3.86
C PRO A 322 20.27 -37.14 2.87
N ASN A 323 19.82 -36.76 1.68
CA ASN A 323 19.54 -37.63 0.55
C ASN A 323 20.42 -37.20 -0.61
N PRO A 324 21.59 -37.89 -0.87
CA PRO A 324 22.49 -37.48 -1.93
C PRO A 324 21.82 -37.49 -3.31
N THR A 325 21.82 -36.34 -3.99
CA THR A 325 21.22 -36.17 -5.31
C THR A 325 22.24 -36.06 -6.44
N SER A 326 23.49 -35.80 -6.09
CA SER A 326 24.60 -35.70 -7.07
C SER A 326 25.88 -36.25 -6.50
N LEU A 327 26.87 -36.51 -7.41
CA LEU A 327 28.23 -36.91 -7.04
C LEU A 327 29.14 -35.72 -6.73
N ASP A 328 28.65 -34.50 -6.87
CA ASP A 328 29.43 -33.31 -6.59
C ASP A 328 29.75 -33.22 -5.11
N SER A 329 31.03 -33.03 -4.78
CA SER A 329 31.51 -32.89 -3.40
C SER A 329 31.13 -31.55 -2.78
N VAL A 330 29.81 -31.28 -2.74
CA VAL A 330 29.21 -30.04 -2.25
C VAL A 330 27.93 -30.31 -1.48
N LEU A 331 27.59 -29.36 -0.63
CA LEU A 331 26.26 -29.21 -0.08
C LEU A 331 25.71 -27.87 -0.56
N GLN A 332 24.60 -27.91 -1.27
CA GLN A 332 23.87 -26.72 -1.72
C GLN A 332 22.55 -26.64 -0.98
N SER A 333 22.30 -25.52 -0.32
CA SER A 333 21.02 -25.18 0.26
C SER A 333 20.34 -24.13 -0.61
N GLU A 334 19.09 -24.34 -0.96
CA GLU A 334 18.28 -23.44 -1.76
C GLU A 334 16.97 -23.13 -1.04
N TYR A 335 16.62 -21.83 -1.00
CA TYR A 335 15.31 -21.36 -0.57
C TYR A 335 14.54 -20.85 -1.76
N GLN A 336 13.30 -21.29 -1.89
CA GLN A 336 12.38 -20.85 -2.93
C GLN A 336 11.08 -20.41 -2.33
N SER A 337 10.57 -19.25 -2.78
CA SER A 337 9.24 -18.73 -2.46
C SER A 337 8.59 -18.20 -3.73
N ILE A 338 7.27 -18.39 -3.85
CA ILE A 338 6.47 -17.85 -4.96
C ILE A 338 5.32 -17.08 -4.34
N MET A 339 5.42 -15.76 -4.37
CA MET A 339 4.45 -14.90 -3.69
C MET A 339 4.32 -13.52 -4.33
N GLY A 340 3.25 -12.84 -4.00
CA GLY A 340 2.96 -11.48 -4.46
C GLY A 340 2.10 -10.73 -3.46
N LEU A 341 2.06 -9.41 -3.59
CA LEU A 341 1.27 -8.52 -2.75
C LEU A 341 -0.13 -8.36 -3.34
N GLU A 342 -1.15 -8.51 -2.52
CA GLU A 342 -2.53 -8.14 -2.81
C GLU A 342 -2.90 -6.91 -2.00
N VAL A 343 -3.45 -5.89 -2.67
CA VAL A 343 -3.92 -4.64 -2.05
C VAL A 343 -5.35 -4.39 -2.48
N CYS A 344 -6.24 -4.25 -1.49
CA CYS A 344 -7.65 -3.96 -1.68
C CYS A 344 -7.93 -2.48 -1.41
N GLY A 345 -8.53 -1.77 -2.40
CA GLY A 345 -8.85 -0.35 -2.29
C GLY A 345 -7.58 0.52 -2.15
N PRO A 346 -6.64 0.48 -3.11
CA PRO A 346 -5.40 1.24 -3.02
C PRO A 346 -5.60 2.75 -2.99
N ASP A 347 -6.75 3.26 -3.39
CA ASP A 347 -7.19 4.65 -3.30
C ASP A 347 -7.31 5.18 -1.85
N HIS A 348 -7.37 4.28 -0.87
CA HIS A 348 -7.37 4.63 0.55
C HIS A 348 -5.96 4.76 1.15
N PHE A 349 -4.94 4.39 0.42
CA PHE A 349 -3.54 4.48 0.86
C PHE A 349 -2.93 5.81 0.44
N ALA A 350 -1.95 6.29 1.20
CA ALA A 350 -1.20 7.48 0.82
C ALA A 350 0.30 7.27 0.98
N ILE A 351 1.07 7.98 0.16
CA ILE A 351 2.52 8.08 0.29
C ILE A 351 2.91 9.55 0.28
N VAL A 352 3.80 9.91 1.18
CA VAL A 352 4.28 11.28 1.37
C VAL A 352 5.78 11.27 1.36
N LYS A 353 6.39 12.19 0.63
CA LYS A 353 7.83 12.44 0.67
C LYS A 353 8.10 13.67 1.54
N LEU A 354 8.94 13.52 2.55
CA LEU A 354 9.38 14.57 3.46
C LEU A 354 10.49 15.41 2.85
N GLN A 355 10.61 16.67 3.33
CA GLN A 355 11.73 17.56 2.99
C GLN A 355 13.05 17.06 3.54
#